data_24ae1b8773cc9cf2e2126967002cf61d
#
_entry.id   24ae1b8773cc9cf2e2126967002cf61d
#
_cell.length_a   1.000
_cell.length_b   1.000
_cell.length_c   1.000
_cell.angle_alpha   90.00
_cell.angle_beta   90.00
_cell.angle_gamma   90.00
#
_symmetry.space_group_name_H-M   'P 1'
#
loop_
_entity.id
_entity.type
_entity.pdbx_description
1 polymer ?
#
loop_
_entity_poly.entity_id
_entity_poly.type
_entity_poly.pdbx_seq_one_letter_code
_entity_poly.pdbx_strand_id
1 'polypeptide(L)'
;RRDWCKSHLPETVQIFENGEDLIDSGCCQAVLIAVPHYQHPGLAIRAFEKHLHVLCEKPAGVYAKQVREMNEAADKSGVVFAMMFNQRTNCIYRKMHEMVQTGELGEIRRVNWIITDWYRTQSYYDSGSWRATWSGEGGGVLLNQCPHNLDLIQWICGMPAKVRGFCHEGKWHDIEVEDDVTAYFEYPNGATGVFITSTGDAPGTNRFEITGELGKLVCEEGKLTFYKLKENLTEHCAQCKEGFEKPECETIEVETDGQNEEHVGVMKAFAGCILHNAPLVADGREGIRGLSLSNAIHLSSWLDRTLEIPVDEDLFLQELDKRRANSRVKKQVESVVFDTEGSYGNK
;
A
#
# COMPACT_ATOMS: atom_id res chain seq x y z
N ARG A 1 15.05 10.53 20.87
CA ARG A 1 15.14 9.09 20.53
C ARG A 1 16.51 8.48 20.85
N ARG A 2 17.65 9.15 20.53
CA ARG A 2 19.01 8.64 20.85
C ARG A 2 19.20 8.34 22.34
N ASP A 3 18.75 9.20 23.24
CA ASP A 3 18.87 9.00 24.68
C ASP A 3 18.01 7.81 25.15
N TRP A 4 16.85 7.64 24.54
CA TRP A 4 16.03 6.45 24.76
C TRP A 4 16.76 5.18 24.29
N CYS A 5 17.36 5.19 23.09
CA CYS A 5 18.15 4.06 22.60
C CYS A 5 19.31 3.71 23.56
N LYS A 6 20.05 4.72 24.04
CA LYS A 6 21.16 4.51 24.99
C LYS A 6 20.73 3.87 26.30
N SER A 7 19.50 4.15 26.74
CA SER A 7 18.97 3.62 28.01
C SER A 7 18.23 2.27 27.88
N HIS A 8 17.87 1.84 26.65
CA HIS A 8 17.01 0.67 26.42
C HIS A 8 17.66 -0.41 25.57
N LEU A 9 18.72 -0.10 24.84
CA LEU A 9 19.44 -1.07 24.01
C LEU A 9 20.71 -1.57 24.70
N PRO A 10 21.15 -2.82 24.44
CA PRO A 10 22.43 -3.33 24.92
C PRO A 10 23.60 -2.43 24.49
N GLU A 11 24.64 -2.33 25.32
CA GLU A 11 25.86 -1.55 25.02
C GLU A 11 26.59 -2.01 23.74
N THR A 12 26.33 -3.22 23.29
CA THR A 12 26.88 -3.77 22.05
C THR A 12 26.25 -3.17 20.80
N VAL A 13 25.12 -2.47 20.92
CA VAL A 13 24.42 -1.81 19.80
C VAL A 13 25.06 -0.44 19.54
N GLN A 14 25.61 -0.27 18.35
CA GLN A 14 26.15 1.02 17.93
C GLN A 14 25.01 1.97 17.57
N ILE A 15 25.09 3.21 18.04
CA ILE A 15 24.10 4.27 17.81
C ILE A 15 24.73 5.38 17.00
N PHE A 16 24.20 5.62 15.81
CA PHE A 16 24.65 6.65 14.88
C PHE A 16 23.79 7.92 14.97
N GLU A 17 24.32 9.04 14.51
CA GLU A 17 23.62 10.32 14.52
C GLU A 17 22.53 10.40 13.45
N ASN A 18 22.83 9.86 12.28
CA ASN A 18 21.93 9.78 11.12
C ASN A 18 22.06 8.43 10.41
N GLY A 19 21.18 8.18 9.42
CA GLY A 19 21.18 6.93 8.66
C GLY A 19 22.37 6.78 7.72
N GLU A 20 22.87 7.88 7.19
CA GLU A 20 24.00 7.94 6.29
C GLU A 20 25.28 7.47 6.97
N ASP A 21 25.54 7.93 8.20
CA ASP A 21 26.70 7.50 8.99
C ASP A 21 26.65 6.00 9.31
N LEU A 22 25.46 5.47 9.59
CA LEU A 22 25.27 4.02 9.78
C LEU A 22 25.61 3.25 8.50
N ILE A 23 25.07 3.67 7.36
CA ILE A 23 25.31 3.03 6.06
C ILE A 23 26.79 3.06 5.70
N ASP A 24 27.48 4.18 5.95
CA ASP A 24 28.89 4.35 5.62
C ASP A 24 29.84 3.65 6.58
N SER A 25 29.37 3.26 7.77
CA SER A 25 30.21 2.68 8.82
C SER A 25 30.80 1.31 8.49
N GLY A 26 30.17 0.57 7.56
CA GLY A 26 30.56 -0.81 7.23
C GLY A 26 30.27 -1.83 8.34
N CYS A 27 29.48 -1.48 9.36
CA CYS A 27 29.18 -2.35 10.50
C CYS A 27 28.12 -3.41 10.24
N CYS A 28 27.41 -3.35 9.09
CA CYS A 28 26.31 -4.26 8.75
C CYS A 28 26.35 -4.68 7.27
N GLN A 29 25.66 -5.78 6.94
CA GLN A 29 25.48 -6.28 5.58
C GLN A 29 24.07 -5.98 5.05
N ALA A 30 23.13 -5.60 5.92
CA ALA A 30 21.76 -5.30 5.57
C ALA A 30 21.23 -4.17 6.44
N VAL A 31 20.30 -3.38 5.88
CA VAL A 31 19.62 -2.29 6.59
C VAL A 31 18.11 -2.42 6.46
N LEU A 32 17.39 -2.08 7.52
CA LEU A 32 15.97 -1.81 7.49
C LEU A 32 15.76 -0.29 7.54
N ILE A 33 15.09 0.27 6.54
CA ILE A 33 14.83 1.71 6.43
C ILE A 33 13.40 1.99 6.90
N ALA A 34 13.28 2.69 8.04
CA ALA A 34 12.01 3.05 8.69
C ALA A 34 12.05 4.52 9.15
N VAL A 35 12.11 5.42 8.20
CA VAL A 35 12.23 6.88 8.36
C VAL A 35 11.02 7.59 7.71
N PRO A 36 10.88 8.93 7.77
CA PRO A 36 9.86 9.63 6.98
C PRO A 36 9.98 9.38 5.48
N HIS A 37 8.85 9.31 4.80
CA HIS A 37 8.68 8.78 3.44
C HIS A 37 9.63 9.33 2.39
N TYR A 38 9.90 10.65 2.40
CA TYR A 38 10.82 11.30 1.46
C TYR A 38 12.26 10.78 1.56
N GLN A 39 12.66 10.23 2.71
CA GLN A 39 14.04 9.79 2.95
C GLN A 39 14.27 8.34 2.49
N HIS A 40 13.21 7.54 2.29
CA HIS A 40 13.35 6.14 1.90
C HIS A 40 14.23 5.94 0.67
N PRO A 41 13.95 6.60 -0.48
CA PRO A 41 14.74 6.36 -1.69
C PRO A 41 16.20 6.80 -1.57
N GLY A 42 16.48 7.95 -0.97
CA GLY A 42 17.84 8.44 -0.82
C GLY A 42 18.73 7.53 0.03
N LEU A 43 18.20 7.05 1.17
CA LEU A 43 18.94 6.12 2.03
C LEU A 43 19.10 4.74 1.38
N ALA A 44 18.07 4.27 0.64
CA ALA A 44 18.16 3.01 -0.07
C ALA A 44 19.20 3.05 -1.18
N ILE A 45 19.23 4.11 -2.00
CA ILE A 45 20.23 4.31 -3.05
C ILE A 45 21.65 4.29 -2.45
N ARG A 46 21.86 5.02 -1.34
CA ARG A 46 23.14 5.03 -0.65
C ARG A 46 23.54 3.65 -0.12
N ALA A 47 22.58 2.89 0.41
CA ALA A 47 22.81 1.52 0.85
C ALA A 47 23.20 0.59 -0.31
N PHE A 48 22.54 0.72 -1.48
CA PHE A 48 22.87 -0.02 -2.70
C PHE A 48 24.29 0.29 -3.20
N GLU A 49 24.70 1.57 -3.17
CA GLU A 49 26.09 1.98 -3.50
C GLU A 49 27.14 1.35 -2.57
N LYS A 50 26.76 1.01 -1.35
CA LYS A 50 27.60 0.29 -0.38
C LYS A 50 27.42 -1.22 -0.41
N HIS A 51 26.68 -1.76 -1.39
CA HIS A 51 26.36 -3.17 -1.51
C HIS A 51 25.67 -3.77 -0.28
N LEU A 52 24.86 -2.98 0.44
CA LEU A 52 24.04 -3.46 1.53
C LEU A 52 22.69 -3.98 1.01
N HIS A 53 22.22 -5.09 1.58
CA HIS A 53 20.86 -5.55 1.36
C HIS A 53 19.87 -4.59 2.03
N VAL A 54 18.72 -4.33 1.40
CA VAL A 54 17.76 -3.33 1.88
C VAL A 54 16.37 -3.93 2.07
N LEU A 55 15.81 -3.76 3.27
CA LEU A 55 14.39 -3.91 3.54
C LEU A 55 13.82 -2.51 3.82
N CYS A 56 12.90 -2.05 2.98
CA CYS A 56 12.36 -0.69 3.07
C CYS A 56 10.91 -0.72 3.58
N GLU A 57 10.60 0.14 4.55
CA GLU A 57 9.22 0.37 4.99
C GLU A 57 8.38 1.02 3.88
N LYS A 58 7.07 0.78 4.00
CA LYS A 58 6.08 1.42 3.12
C LYS A 58 5.81 2.88 3.55
N PRO A 59 5.44 3.73 2.61
CA PRO A 59 5.50 3.57 1.15
C PRO A 59 6.94 3.55 0.66
N ALA A 60 7.17 3.04 -0.56
CA ALA A 60 8.53 3.02 -1.14
C ALA A 60 9.16 4.42 -1.27
N GLY A 61 8.33 5.43 -1.35
CA GLY A 61 8.67 6.85 -1.44
C GLY A 61 7.39 7.68 -1.54
N VAL A 62 7.51 8.94 -1.93
CA VAL A 62 6.37 9.86 -2.09
C VAL A 62 5.89 9.95 -3.54
N TYR A 63 6.79 9.92 -4.50
CA TYR A 63 6.48 10.01 -5.93
C TYR A 63 7.25 8.97 -6.75
N ALA A 64 6.61 8.49 -7.83
CA ALA A 64 7.10 7.37 -8.61
C ALA A 64 8.49 7.59 -9.20
N LYS A 65 8.83 8.80 -9.65
CA LYS A 65 10.13 9.13 -10.23
C LYS A 65 11.31 8.78 -9.29
N GLN A 66 11.24 9.18 -8.02
CA GLN A 66 12.32 8.87 -7.05
C GLN A 66 12.41 7.36 -6.75
N VAL A 67 11.28 6.65 -6.78
CA VAL A 67 11.27 5.19 -6.54
C VAL A 67 11.78 4.44 -7.77
N ARG A 68 11.56 4.95 -8.98
CA ARG A 68 12.16 4.40 -10.19
C ARG A 68 13.69 4.54 -10.15
N GLU A 69 14.23 5.69 -9.74
CA GLU A 69 15.65 5.90 -9.54
C GLU A 69 16.23 4.95 -8.47
N MET A 70 15.48 4.70 -7.39
CA MET A 70 15.84 3.72 -6.37
C MET A 70 15.89 2.29 -6.93
N ASN A 71 14.90 1.91 -7.75
CA ASN A 71 14.87 0.61 -8.41
C ASN A 71 16.05 0.41 -9.38
N GLU A 72 16.40 1.45 -10.17
CA GLU A 72 17.56 1.43 -11.06
C GLU A 72 18.88 1.27 -10.29
N ALA A 73 19.01 1.87 -9.11
CA ALA A 73 20.17 1.70 -8.23
C ALA A 73 20.21 0.27 -7.66
N ALA A 74 19.08 -0.28 -7.25
CA ALA A 74 18.96 -1.65 -6.78
C ALA A 74 19.38 -2.66 -7.86
N ASP A 75 18.95 -2.46 -9.12
CA ASP A 75 19.34 -3.33 -10.25
C ASP A 75 20.86 -3.35 -10.50
N LYS A 76 21.49 -2.21 -10.35
CA LYS A 76 22.97 -2.09 -10.54
C LYS A 76 23.75 -2.69 -9.38
N SER A 77 23.18 -2.73 -8.19
CA SER A 77 23.90 -3.18 -6.98
C SER A 77 23.99 -4.70 -6.85
N GLY A 78 23.02 -5.43 -7.41
CA GLY A 78 22.92 -6.89 -7.34
C GLY A 78 22.60 -7.45 -5.94
N VAL A 79 22.21 -6.59 -4.97
CA VAL A 79 21.86 -7.01 -3.62
C VAL A 79 20.35 -7.30 -3.50
N VAL A 80 19.96 -7.95 -2.41
CA VAL A 80 18.53 -8.21 -2.11
C VAL A 80 17.88 -6.90 -1.71
N PHE A 81 16.76 -6.60 -2.37
CA PHE A 81 15.90 -5.47 -2.06
C PHE A 81 14.46 -5.96 -1.83
N ALA A 82 13.86 -5.62 -0.70
CA ALA A 82 12.51 -6.01 -0.33
C ALA A 82 11.71 -4.82 0.23
N MET A 83 10.37 -4.87 0.05
CA MET A 83 9.42 -3.96 0.69
C MET A 83 8.76 -4.61 1.90
N MET A 84 8.47 -3.80 2.94
CA MET A 84 7.73 -4.22 4.13
C MET A 84 6.21 -4.25 3.85
N PHE A 85 5.79 -5.07 2.88
CA PHE A 85 4.38 -5.31 2.59
C PHE A 85 3.85 -6.48 3.42
N ASN A 86 3.79 -6.29 4.74
CA ASN A 86 3.40 -7.31 5.70
C ASN A 86 1.99 -7.86 5.45
N GLN A 87 1.07 -7.08 4.87
CA GLN A 87 -0.29 -7.55 4.56
C GLN A 87 -0.31 -8.64 3.47
N ARG A 88 0.74 -8.79 2.66
CA ARG A 88 0.88 -9.95 1.75
C ARG A 88 1.13 -11.27 2.49
N THR A 89 1.41 -11.24 3.80
CA THR A 89 1.49 -12.45 4.64
C THR A 89 0.14 -12.84 5.26
N ASN A 90 -0.88 -11.99 5.16
CA ASN A 90 -2.22 -12.27 5.66
C ASN A 90 -2.84 -13.44 4.87
N CYS A 91 -3.32 -14.46 5.58
CA CYS A 91 -3.84 -15.68 4.97
C CYS A 91 -5.01 -15.44 4.02
N ILE A 92 -5.88 -14.47 4.31
CA ILE A 92 -7.04 -14.15 3.47
C ILE A 92 -6.57 -13.51 2.15
N TYR A 93 -5.72 -12.48 2.20
CA TYR A 93 -5.23 -11.82 1.00
C TYR A 93 -4.34 -12.72 0.14
N ARG A 94 -3.55 -13.62 0.75
CA ARG A 94 -2.83 -14.66 0.03
C ARG A 94 -3.79 -15.60 -0.70
N LYS A 95 -4.87 -16.01 -0.04
CA LYS A 95 -5.87 -16.89 -0.63
C LYS A 95 -6.65 -16.21 -1.75
N MET A 96 -7.02 -14.94 -1.58
CA MET A 96 -7.63 -14.15 -2.66
C MET A 96 -6.70 -14.03 -3.86
N HIS A 97 -5.42 -13.74 -3.64
CA HIS A 97 -4.42 -13.69 -4.70
C HIS A 97 -4.30 -15.05 -5.42
N GLU A 98 -4.17 -16.13 -4.68
CA GLU A 98 -4.11 -17.49 -5.23
C GLU A 98 -5.32 -17.76 -6.14
N MET A 99 -6.55 -17.57 -5.65
CA MET A 99 -7.79 -17.85 -6.38
C MET A 99 -7.93 -17.02 -7.66
N VAL A 100 -7.48 -15.76 -7.63
CA VAL A 100 -7.47 -14.91 -8.83
C VAL A 100 -6.40 -15.39 -9.81
N GLN A 101 -5.18 -15.68 -9.36
CA GLN A 101 -4.08 -16.11 -10.24
C GLN A 101 -4.30 -17.51 -10.83
N THR A 102 -4.98 -18.40 -10.12
CA THR A 102 -5.35 -19.74 -10.63
C THR A 102 -6.58 -19.72 -11.53
N GLY A 103 -7.25 -18.56 -11.69
CA GLY A 103 -8.39 -18.40 -12.58
C GLY A 103 -9.72 -18.92 -12.03
N GLU A 104 -9.82 -19.15 -10.72
CA GLU A 104 -11.07 -19.66 -10.10
C GLU A 104 -12.25 -18.68 -10.25
N LEU A 105 -11.97 -17.38 -10.43
CA LEU A 105 -12.99 -16.37 -10.69
C LEU A 105 -13.31 -16.19 -12.19
N GLY A 106 -12.52 -16.79 -13.09
CA GLY A 106 -12.52 -16.41 -14.49
C GLY A 106 -11.97 -14.99 -14.69
N GLU A 107 -12.33 -14.35 -15.80
CA GLU A 107 -11.92 -12.99 -16.07
C GLU A 107 -12.60 -12.00 -15.09
N ILE A 108 -11.79 -11.13 -14.47
CA ILE A 108 -12.30 -10.11 -13.53
C ILE A 108 -13.17 -9.12 -14.31
N ARG A 109 -14.32 -8.77 -13.73
CA ARG A 109 -15.29 -7.80 -14.28
C ARG A 109 -15.44 -6.56 -13.41
N ARG A 110 -15.28 -6.73 -12.07
CA ARG A 110 -15.42 -5.63 -11.12
C ARG A 110 -14.59 -5.83 -9.87
N VAL A 111 -14.01 -4.74 -9.38
CA VAL A 111 -13.20 -4.69 -8.16
C VAL A 111 -13.74 -3.55 -7.28
N ASN A 112 -14.24 -3.84 -6.09
CA ASN A 112 -14.72 -2.84 -5.16
C ASN A 112 -14.03 -3.02 -3.82
N TRP A 113 -13.40 -1.97 -3.32
CA TRP A 113 -12.87 -1.95 -1.97
C TRP A 113 -13.32 -0.70 -1.24
N ILE A 114 -14.10 -0.88 -0.19
CA ILE A 114 -14.42 0.16 0.78
C ILE A 114 -13.61 -0.14 2.01
N ILE A 115 -12.70 0.78 2.38
CA ILE A 115 -11.85 0.67 3.57
C ILE A 115 -11.81 2.02 4.27
N THR A 116 -12.77 2.24 5.16
CA THR A 116 -12.95 3.46 5.94
C THR A 116 -12.77 3.22 7.45
N ASP A 117 -12.27 2.05 7.83
CA ASP A 117 -11.97 1.68 9.22
C ASP A 117 -10.60 2.21 9.71
N TRP A 118 -9.97 3.09 8.95
CA TRP A 118 -8.75 3.80 9.30
C TRP A 118 -8.97 5.03 10.20
N TYR A 119 -10.03 5.05 11.02
CA TYR A 119 -10.31 6.21 11.88
C TYR A 119 -9.08 6.73 12.61
N ARG A 120 -8.87 8.03 12.55
CA ARG A 120 -7.82 8.75 13.29
C ARG A 120 -8.41 9.96 13.98
N THR A 121 -7.86 10.30 15.13
CA THR A 121 -8.20 11.52 15.84
C THR A 121 -7.33 12.69 15.39
N GLN A 122 -7.74 13.93 15.65
CA GLN A 122 -6.89 15.10 15.42
C GLN A 122 -5.55 14.98 16.15
N SER A 123 -5.55 14.46 17.39
CA SER A 123 -4.34 14.23 18.20
C SER A 123 -3.31 13.34 17.50
N TYR A 124 -3.76 12.33 16.73
CA TYR A 124 -2.85 11.51 15.91
C TYR A 124 -2.09 12.38 14.89
N TYR A 125 -2.79 13.26 14.20
CA TYR A 125 -2.18 14.13 13.21
C TYR A 125 -1.28 15.19 13.85
N ASP A 126 -1.58 15.64 15.06
CA ASP A 126 -0.79 16.63 15.81
C ASP A 126 0.48 16.05 16.44
N SER A 127 0.61 14.72 16.51
CA SER A 127 1.70 14.00 17.19
C SER A 127 3.08 14.08 16.51
N GLY A 128 3.20 14.67 15.34
CA GLY A 128 4.46 14.78 14.62
C GLY A 128 4.53 16.00 13.72
N SER A 129 5.69 16.63 13.65
CA SER A 129 5.89 17.82 12.80
C SER A 129 5.77 17.54 11.30
N TRP A 130 6.00 16.31 10.89
CA TRP A 130 5.98 15.87 9.49
C TRP A 130 4.61 15.33 9.04
N ARG A 131 3.80 14.83 10.01
CA ARG A 131 2.52 14.19 9.71
C ARG A 131 1.55 15.16 9.06
N ALA A 132 0.72 14.63 8.16
CA ALA A 132 -0.37 15.33 7.51
C ALA A 132 0.03 16.66 6.86
N THR A 133 1.27 16.72 6.35
CA THR A 133 1.81 17.86 5.61
C THR A 133 2.39 17.43 4.26
N TRP A 134 2.18 18.24 3.21
CA TRP A 134 2.75 17.94 1.89
C TRP A 134 4.28 17.93 1.90
N SER A 135 4.90 18.80 2.69
CA SER A 135 6.36 18.90 2.78
C SER A 135 7.00 17.81 3.64
N GLY A 136 6.28 17.25 4.60
CA GLY A 136 6.81 16.27 5.55
C GLY A 136 6.42 14.83 5.23
N GLU A 137 5.15 14.58 4.95
CA GLU A 137 4.59 13.25 4.68
C GLU A 137 4.39 12.99 3.19
N GLY A 138 3.97 14.03 2.43
CA GLY A 138 3.78 13.98 1.00
C GLY A 138 2.42 13.48 0.53
N GLY A 139 1.50 13.25 1.46
CA GLY A 139 0.12 12.80 1.27
C GLY A 139 -0.50 12.40 2.59
N GLY A 140 -1.77 12.04 2.58
CA GLY A 140 -2.56 11.65 3.74
C GLY A 140 -2.89 10.15 3.74
N VAL A 141 -4.20 9.83 3.70
CA VAL A 141 -4.68 8.44 3.81
C VAL A 141 -4.11 7.52 2.74
N LEU A 142 -3.93 8.00 1.51
CA LEU A 142 -3.38 7.19 0.40
C LEU A 142 -1.91 6.83 0.58
N LEU A 143 -1.14 7.66 1.29
CA LEU A 143 0.30 7.49 1.41
C LEU A 143 0.73 6.95 2.79
N ASN A 144 -0.11 7.09 3.81
CA ASN A 144 0.18 6.62 5.16
C ASN A 144 -0.61 5.35 5.54
N GLN A 145 -1.95 5.40 5.52
CA GLN A 145 -2.80 4.27 5.94
C GLN A 145 -2.93 3.22 4.84
N CYS A 146 -3.17 3.66 3.60
CA CYS A 146 -3.54 2.79 2.48
C CYS A 146 -2.42 2.29 1.54
N PRO A 147 -1.10 2.47 1.77
CA PRO A 147 -0.11 1.85 0.89
C PRO A 147 -0.23 0.33 0.79
N HIS A 148 -0.61 -0.34 1.88
CA HIS A 148 -0.88 -1.78 1.86
C HIS A 148 -2.09 -2.15 1.01
N ASN A 149 -3.15 -1.34 1.08
CA ASN A 149 -4.38 -1.60 0.32
C ASN A 149 -4.17 -1.36 -1.17
N LEU A 150 -3.45 -0.30 -1.54
CA LEU A 150 -3.08 -0.02 -2.93
C LEU A 150 -2.09 -1.06 -3.47
N ASP A 151 -1.21 -1.60 -2.62
CA ASP A 151 -0.37 -2.72 -2.97
C ASP A 151 -1.19 -3.98 -3.21
N LEU A 152 -2.09 -4.35 -2.29
CA LEU A 152 -2.92 -5.55 -2.39
C LEU A 152 -3.86 -5.51 -3.60
N ILE A 153 -4.49 -4.37 -3.90
CA ILE A 153 -5.43 -4.28 -5.03
C ILE A 153 -4.71 -4.55 -6.35
N GLN A 154 -3.50 -4.00 -6.55
CA GLN A 154 -2.74 -4.26 -7.76
C GLN A 154 -2.09 -5.66 -7.77
N TRP A 155 -1.70 -6.18 -6.61
CA TRP A 155 -1.11 -7.50 -6.49
C TRP A 155 -2.11 -8.61 -6.77
N ILE A 156 -3.35 -8.45 -6.31
CA ILE A 156 -4.44 -9.42 -6.50
C ILE A 156 -5.10 -9.25 -7.87
N CYS A 157 -5.47 -8.03 -8.25
CA CYS A 157 -6.33 -7.74 -9.41
C CYS A 157 -5.57 -7.21 -10.64
N GLY A 158 -4.27 -6.92 -10.51
CA GLY A 158 -3.48 -6.25 -11.54
C GLY A 158 -3.62 -4.73 -11.53
N MET A 159 -2.80 -4.07 -12.34
CA MET A 159 -2.80 -2.61 -12.46
C MET A 159 -3.96 -2.13 -13.34
N PRO A 160 -4.75 -1.14 -12.91
CA PRO A 160 -5.71 -0.49 -13.78
C PRO A 160 -5.00 0.34 -14.87
N ALA A 161 -5.69 0.54 -16.00
CA ALA A 161 -5.21 1.35 -17.12
C ALA A 161 -5.58 2.82 -16.95
N LYS A 162 -6.69 3.13 -16.25
CA LYS A 162 -7.14 4.51 -16.04
C LYS A 162 -7.68 4.70 -14.62
N VAL A 163 -7.64 5.96 -14.17
CA VAL A 163 -8.18 6.37 -12.88
C VAL A 163 -8.92 7.70 -12.95
N ARG A 164 -10.01 7.81 -12.19
CA ARG A 164 -10.65 9.06 -11.81
C ARG A 164 -10.67 9.14 -10.29
N GLY A 165 -9.90 10.08 -9.71
CA GLY A 165 -9.78 10.31 -8.27
C GLY A 165 -10.57 11.53 -7.81
N PHE A 166 -11.07 11.46 -6.57
CA PHE A 166 -11.67 12.54 -5.79
C PHE A 166 -11.04 12.50 -4.41
N CYS A 167 -10.07 13.38 -4.15
CA CYS A 167 -9.39 13.52 -2.88
C CYS A 167 -9.90 14.79 -2.18
N HIS A 168 -10.28 14.67 -0.91
CA HIS A 168 -10.69 15.80 -0.09
C HIS A 168 -9.62 16.05 0.96
N GLU A 169 -8.96 17.20 0.86
CA GLU A 169 -7.91 17.63 1.79
C GLU A 169 -8.56 18.25 3.03
N GLY A 170 -8.22 17.73 4.23
CA GLY A 170 -8.73 18.26 5.49
C GLY A 170 -10.25 18.33 5.60
N LYS A 171 -10.96 17.31 5.09
CA LYS A 171 -12.43 17.25 5.12
C LYS A 171 -12.96 17.04 6.53
N TRP A 172 -12.27 16.18 7.28
CA TRP A 172 -12.67 15.73 8.62
C TRP A 172 -11.73 16.24 9.73
N HIS A 173 -10.49 16.63 9.36
CA HIS A 173 -9.45 17.05 10.30
C HIS A 173 -8.82 18.37 9.85
N ASP A 174 -8.23 19.11 10.80
CA ASP A 174 -7.42 20.30 10.45
C ASP A 174 -6.03 19.86 9.97
N ILE A 175 -5.99 19.39 8.74
CA ILE A 175 -4.77 18.92 8.04
C ILE A 175 -4.75 19.47 6.62
N GLU A 176 -3.61 19.38 5.93
CA GLU A 176 -3.47 19.89 4.55
C GLU A 176 -3.44 18.81 3.47
N VAL A 177 -3.48 17.54 3.87
CA VAL A 177 -3.47 16.39 2.98
C VAL A 177 -4.85 15.71 2.96
N GLU A 178 -5.05 14.75 2.09
CA GLU A 178 -6.33 14.07 1.95
C GLU A 178 -6.60 13.10 3.12
N ASP A 179 -7.81 13.15 3.65
CA ASP A 179 -8.35 12.29 4.69
C ASP A 179 -9.63 11.54 4.27
N ASP A 180 -10.10 11.81 3.04
CA ASP A 180 -11.26 11.17 2.43
C ASP A 180 -11.05 11.05 0.92
N VAL A 181 -11.15 9.85 0.37
CA VAL A 181 -10.88 9.57 -1.05
C VAL A 181 -11.88 8.61 -1.63
N THR A 182 -12.35 8.92 -2.85
CA THR A 182 -13.05 7.99 -3.73
C THR A 182 -12.31 7.95 -5.07
N ALA A 183 -11.95 6.75 -5.53
CA ALA A 183 -11.32 6.54 -6.83
C ALA A 183 -12.09 5.50 -7.65
N TYR A 184 -12.24 5.78 -8.95
CA TYR A 184 -12.77 4.87 -9.95
C TYR A 184 -11.63 4.41 -10.85
N PHE A 185 -11.62 3.11 -11.19
CA PHE A 185 -10.62 2.48 -12.04
C PHE A 185 -11.25 1.84 -13.28
N GLU A 186 -10.51 1.86 -14.40
CA GLU A 186 -10.76 1.03 -15.56
C GLU A 186 -9.53 0.14 -15.80
N TYR A 187 -9.77 -1.15 -15.97
CA TYR A 187 -8.72 -2.15 -16.24
C TYR A 187 -8.58 -2.40 -17.74
N PRO A 188 -7.42 -2.94 -18.21
CA PRO A 188 -7.18 -3.17 -19.65
C PRO A 188 -8.21 -4.09 -20.32
N ASN A 189 -8.80 -5.02 -19.58
CA ASN A 189 -9.83 -5.94 -20.08
C ASN A 189 -11.26 -5.35 -20.06
N GLY A 190 -11.42 -4.08 -19.70
CA GLY A 190 -12.72 -3.42 -19.57
C GLY A 190 -13.40 -3.60 -18.21
N ALA A 191 -12.79 -4.33 -17.26
CA ALA A 191 -13.27 -4.36 -15.89
C ALA A 191 -13.22 -2.98 -15.26
N THR A 192 -14.10 -2.75 -14.28
CA THR A 192 -14.15 -1.47 -13.55
C THR A 192 -13.93 -1.69 -12.06
N GLY A 193 -13.47 -0.66 -11.35
CA GLY A 193 -13.28 -0.75 -9.92
C GLY A 193 -13.59 0.55 -9.19
N VAL A 194 -13.86 0.42 -7.89
CA VAL A 194 -14.02 1.55 -6.97
C VAL A 194 -13.18 1.28 -5.73
N PHE A 195 -12.43 2.30 -5.30
CA PHE A 195 -11.68 2.32 -4.06
C PHE A 195 -12.12 3.51 -3.23
N ILE A 196 -12.63 3.26 -2.03
CA ILE A 196 -13.10 4.30 -1.10
C ILE A 196 -12.33 4.15 0.20
N THR A 197 -11.75 5.24 0.70
CA THR A 197 -11.06 5.25 1.98
C THR A 197 -11.24 6.57 2.71
N SER A 198 -11.27 6.49 4.05
CA SER A 198 -11.41 7.66 4.92
C SER A 198 -10.72 7.40 6.25
N THR A 199 -10.23 8.47 6.89
CA THR A 199 -9.79 8.42 8.29
C THR A 199 -10.78 9.10 9.24
N GLY A 200 -11.94 9.54 8.71
CA GLY A 200 -12.97 10.24 9.47
C GLY A 200 -14.20 9.41 9.83
N ASP A 201 -14.30 8.16 9.37
CA ASP A 201 -15.48 7.32 9.59
C ASP A 201 -15.35 6.51 10.90
N ALA A 202 -16.43 6.49 11.70
CA ALA A 202 -16.56 5.63 12.87
C ALA A 202 -18.05 5.29 13.14
N PRO A 203 -18.47 3.99 13.09
CA PRO A 203 -17.67 2.85 12.68
C PRO A 203 -17.36 2.91 11.19
N GLY A 204 -16.18 2.43 10.81
CA GLY A 204 -15.81 2.30 9.41
C GLY A 204 -16.29 1.00 8.78
N THR A 205 -15.93 0.82 7.52
CA THR A 205 -16.20 -0.39 6.73
C THR A 205 -14.88 -0.91 6.18
N ASN A 206 -14.69 -2.24 6.18
CA ASN A 206 -13.64 -2.89 5.44
C ASN A 206 -14.25 -4.06 4.66
N ARG A 207 -14.55 -3.80 3.39
CA ARG A 207 -15.15 -4.79 2.49
C ARG A 207 -14.44 -4.76 1.14
N PHE A 208 -13.76 -5.86 0.83
CA PHE A 208 -13.11 -6.07 -0.47
C PHE A 208 -13.88 -7.12 -1.27
N GLU A 209 -14.34 -6.74 -2.44
CA GLU A 209 -15.17 -7.55 -3.33
C GLU A 209 -14.57 -7.60 -4.72
N ILE A 210 -14.40 -8.82 -5.27
CA ILE A 210 -13.92 -9.07 -6.63
C ILE A 210 -14.95 -9.94 -7.34
N THR A 211 -15.55 -9.42 -8.41
CA THR A 211 -16.49 -10.15 -9.26
C THR A 211 -15.79 -10.56 -10.56
N GLY A 212 -15.85 -11.84 -10.87
CA GLY A 212 -15.39 -12.42 -12.13
C GLY A 212 -16.51 -13.15 -12.87
N GLU A 213 -16.17 -13.81 -13.96
CA GLU A 213 -17.11 -14.55 -14.80
C GLU A 213 -17.62 -15.85 -14.15
N LEU A 214 -16.83 -16.42 -13.23
CA LEU A 214 -17.15 -17.69 -12.55
C LEU A 214 -17.61 -17.47 -11.09
N GLY A 215 -17.81 -16.21 -10.67
CA GLY A 215 -18.29 -15.92 -9.32
C GLY A 215 -17.78 -14.64 -8.73
N LYS A 216 -17.91 -14.54 -7.40
CA LYS A 216 -17.54 -13.35 -6.65
C LYS A 216 -16.88 -13.73 -5.33
N LEU A 217 -15.69 -13.14 -5.05
CA LEU A 217 -15.07 -13.17 -3.74
C LEU A 217 -15.49 -11.95 -2.92
N VAL A 218 -15.75 -12.16 -1.64
CA VAL A 218 -16.00 -11.09 -0.66
C VAL A 218 -15.16 -11.36 0.57
N CYS A 219 -14.29 -10.41 0.90
CA CYS A 219 -13.57 -10.36 2.17
C CYS A 219 -14.20 -9.27 3.03
N GLU A 220 -14.76 -9.65 4.17
CA GLU A 220 -15.41 -8.76 5.13
C GLU A 220 -15.38 -9.39 6.53
N GLU A 221 -15.18 -8.57 7.57
CA GLU A 221 -15.13 -9.03 8.97
C GLU A 221 -14.18 -10.22 9.22
N GLY A 222 -13.03 -10.22 8.54
CA GLY A 222 -12.03 -11.29 8.69
C GLY A 222 -12.43 -12.63 8.06
N LYS A 223 -13.46 -12.67 7.22
CA LYS A 223 -13.95 -13.85 6.51
C LYS A 223 -13.80 -13.68 5.02
N LEU A 224 -13.54 -14.79 4.32
CA LEU A 224 -13.54 -14.87 2.87
C LEU A 224 -14.67 -15.76 2.40
N THR A 225 -15.56 -15.20 1.61
CA THR A 225 -16.70 -15.92 1.02
C THR A 225 -16.57 -15.96 -0.50
N PHE A 226 -16.69 -17.14 -1.09
CA PHE A 226 -16.77 -17.33 -2.53
C PHE A 226 -18.19 -17.67 -2.95
N TYR A 227 -18.82 -16.78 -3.70
CA TYR A 227 -20.08 -17.02 -4.39
C TYR A 227 -19.75 -17.61 -5.76
N LYS A 228 -19.63 -18.94 -5.83
CA LYS A 228 -19.20 -19.67 -7.01
C LYS A 228 -20.37 -19.93 -7.95
N LEU A 229 -20.27 -19.52 -9.19
CA LEU A 229 -21.24 -19.85 -10.23
C LEU A 229 -20.95 -21.24 -10.77
N LYS A 230 -22.00 -22.00 -11.11
CA LYS A 230 -21.86 -23.35 -11.73
C LYS A 230 -21.44 -23.28 -13.20
N GLU A 231 -21.63 -22.13 -13.83
CA GLU A 231 -21.31 -21.89 -15.24
C GLU A 231 -20.76 -20.46 -15.43
N ASN A 232 -20.10 -20.24 -16.56
CA ASN A 232 -19.56 -18.93 -16.90
C ASN A 232 -20.70 -17.93 -17.17
N LEU A 233 -20.64 -16.77 -16.54
CA LEU A 233 -21.68 -15.73 -16.62
C LEU A 233 -21.88 -15.20 -18.06
N THR A 234 -20.79 -15.06 -18.83
CA THR A 234 -20.86 -14.59 -20.23
C THR A 234 -21.54 -15.63 -21.12
N GLU A 235 -21.22 -16.91 -20.94
CA GLU A 235 -21.82 -18.03 -21.69
C GLU A 235 -23.30 -18.18 -21.33
N HIS A 236 -23.64 -18.15 -20.03
CA HIS A 236 -25.03 -18.18 -19.58
C HIS A 236 -25.84 -17.04 -20.20
N CYS A 237 -25.34 -15.81 -20.14
CA CYS A 237 -25.99 -14.63 -20.71
C CYS A 237 -26.26 -14.77 -22.21
N ALA A 238 -25.34 -15.42 -22.96
CA ALA A 238 -25.49 -15.60 -24.40
C ALA A 238 -26.46 -16.75 -24.78
N GLN A 239 -26.61 -17.76 -23.92
CA GLN A 239 -27.33 -19.01 -24.23
C GLN A 239 -28.73 -19.07 -23.58
N CYS A 240 -28.92 -18.43 -22.43
CA CYS A 240 -30.18 -18.41 -21.69
C CYS A 240 -31.27 -17.66 -22.48
N LYS A 241 -32.42 -18.28 -22.59
CA LYS A 241 -33.60 -17.70 -23.31
C LYS A 241 -34.54 -17.00 -22.37
N GLU A 242 -34.41 -17.20 -21.08
CA GLU A 242 -35.23 -16.60 -20.04
C GLU A 242 -34.65 -15.25 -19.61
N GLY A 243 -35.46 -14.19 -19.67
CA GLY A 243 -34.98 -12.81 -19.48
C GLY A 243 -34.45 -12.48 -18.09
N PHE A 244 -34.77 -13.29 -17.07
CA PHE A 244 -34.43 -13.03 -15.67
C PHE A 244 -33.75 -14.20 -14.94
N GLU A 245 -33.51 -15.29 -15.64
CA GLU A 245 -32.79 -16.44 -15.08
C GLU A 245 -31.34 -16.07 -14.78
N LYS A 246 -30.89 -16.48 -13.61
CA LYS A 246 -29.49 -16.27 -13.16
C LYS A 246 -28.80 -17.63 -13.10
N PRO A 247 -27.48 -17.71 -13.39
CA PRO A 247 -26.73 -18.93 -13.16
C PRO A 247 -26.85 -19.37 -11.69
N GLU A 248 -26.92 -20.67 -11.48
CA GLU A 248 -26.90 -21.23 -10.12
C GLU A 248 -25.62 -20.81 -9.40
N CYS A 249 -25.78 -20.45 -8.13
CA CYS A 249 -24.70 -19.96 -7.27
C CYS A 249 -24.60 -20.81 -6.00
N GLU A 250 -23.41 -21.25 -5.69
CA GLU A 250 -23.06 -21.89 -4.42
C GLU A 250 -22.31 -20.87 -3.54
N THR A 251 -22.64 -20.84 -2.24
CA THR A 251 -21.92 -20.00 -1.27
C THR A 251 -20.94 -20.85 -0.49
N ILE A 252 -19.67 -20.54 -0.58
CA ILE A 252 -18.57 -21.25 0.04
C ILE A 252 -17.84 -20.32 0.98
N GLU A 253 -17.75 -20.66 2.27
CA GLU A 253 -16.82 -20.02 3.18
C GLU A 253 -15.42 -20.59 2.88
N VAL A 254 -14.49 -19.75 2.45
CA VAL A 254 -13.18 -20.18 1.98
C VAL A 254 -12.27 -20.36 3.20
N GLU A 255 -11.81 -21.59 3.39
CA GLU A 255 -10.84 -21.90 4.44
C GLU A 255 -9.44 -21.35 4.07
N THR A 256 -8.73 -20.86 5.08
CA THR A 256 -7.35 -20.41 4.99
C THR A 256 -6.49 -21.18 5.99
N ASP A 257 -5.18 -21.07 5.89
CA ASP A 257 -4.25 -21.68 6.86
C ASP A 257 -4.19 -20.93 8.21
N GLY A 258 -4.88 -19.80 8.33
CA GLY A 258 -4.91 -18.96 9.53
C GLY A 258 -3.59 -18.27 9.88
N GLN A 259 -2.56 -18.37 9.01
CA GLN A 259 -1.22 -17.82 9.30
C GLN A 259 -1.15 -16.34 8.92
N ASN A 260 -0.81 -15.51 9.89
CA ASN A 260 -0.60 -14.07 9.73
C ASN A 260 0.74 -13.69 10.34
N GLU A 261 1.84 -13.96 9.62
CA GLU A 261 3.18 -13.73 10.15
C GLU A 261 3.59 -12.24 10.16
N GLU A 262 2.88 -11.39 9.44
CA GLU A 262 3.05 -9.93 9.37
C GLU A 262 4.52 -9.50 9.14
N HIS A 263 5.01 -8.53 9.92
CA HIS A 263 6.40 -8.03 9.83
C HIS A 263 7.44 -9.13 10.05
N VAL A 264 7.16 -10.08 10.94
CA VAL A 264 8.08 -11.20 11.23
C VAL A 264 8.23 -12.08 9.99
N GLY A 265 7.15 -12.36 9.27
CA GLY A 265 7.16 -13.13 8.03
C GLY A 265 8.00 -12.45 6.93
N VAL A 266 7.83 -11.13 6.77
CA VAL A 266 8.64 -10.37 5.80
C VAL A 266 10.12 -10.38 6.17
N MET A 267 10.47 -10.16 7.44
CA MET A 267 11.87 -10.19 7.91
C MET A 267 12.50 -11.57 7.77
N LYS A 268 11.76 -12.66 8.07
CA LYS A 268 12.23 -14.03 7.85
C LYS A 268 12.49 -14.31 6.36
N ALA A 269 11.57 -13.90 5.48
CA ALA A 269 11.73 -14.08 4.03
C ALA A 269 12.92 -13.27 3.50
N PHE A 270 13.10 -12.02 3.97
CA PHE A 270 14.26 -11.19 3.61
C PHE A 270 15.57 -11.84 4.03
N ALA A 271 15.70 -12.27 5.28
CA ALA A 271 16.89 -12.97 5.77
C ALA A 271 17.10 -14.31 5.03
N GLY A 272 16.03 -15.06 4.78
CA GLY A 272 16.06 -16.31 4.02
C GLY A 272 16.52 -16.10 2.58
N CYS A 273 16.13 -15.00 1.94
CA CYS A 273 16.60 -14.64 0.61
C CYS A 273 18.10 -14.37 0.58
N ILE A 274 18.61 -13.60 1.55
CA ILE A 274 20.05 -13.30 1.66
C ILE A 274 20.88 -14.57 1.91
N LEU A 275 20.43 -15.43 2.82
CA LEU A 275 21.22 -16.58 3.29
C LEU A 275 21.05 -17.83 2.44
N HIS A 276 19.88 -18.01 1.83
CA HIS A 276 19.46 -19.28 1.22
C HIS A 276 18.82 -19.12 -0.15
N ASN A 277 18.77 -17.90 -0.68
CA ASN A 277 18.09 -17.59 -1.95
C ASN A 277 16.59 -17.97 -1.95
N ALA A 278 15.94 -17.88 -0.77
CA ALA A 278 14.51 -18.12 -0.62
C ALA A 278 13.67 -17.00 -1.27
N PRO A 279 12.42 -17.24 -1.65
CA PRO A 279 11.56 -16.20 -2.22
C PRO A 279 11.25 -15.09 -1.22
N LEU A 280 11.18 -13.86 -1.71
CA LEU A 280 10.71 -12.70 -0.94
C LEU A 280 9.18 -12.71 -0.84
N VAL A 281 8.62 -12.09 0.21
CA VAL A 281 7.19 -11.77 0.28
C VAL A 281 6.84 -10.69 -0.76
N ALA A 282 7.69 -9.68 -0.89
CA ALA A 282 7.57 -8.63 -1.89
C ALA A 282 8.96 -8.17 -2.33
N ASP A 283 9.26 -8.28 -3.63
CA ASP A 283 10.45 -7.65 -4.19
C ASP A 283 10.36 -6.14 -4.03
N GLY A 284 11.47 -5.49 -3.66
CA GLY A 284 11.51 -4.06 -3.41
C GLY A 284 11.05 -3.21 -4.60
N ARG A 285 11.30 -3.71 -5.81
CA ARG A 285 10.92 -3.03 -7.07
C ARG A 285 9.40 -2.92 -7.25
N GLU A 286 8.63 -3.78 -6.61
CA GLU A 286 7.17 -3.73 -6.67
C GLU A 286 6.58 -2.54 -5.91
N GLY A 287 7.36 -1.94 -4.99
CA GLY A 287 6.92 -0.78 -4.20
C GLY A 287 6.43 0.41 -5.03
N ILE A 288 6.90 0.53 -6.27
CA ILE A 288 6.46 1.57 -7.21
C ILE A 288 5.01 1.40 -7.66
N ARG A 289 4.45 0.18 -7.68
CA ARG A 289 3.13 -0.11 -8.26
C ARG A 289 2.01 0.54 -7.45
N GLY A 290 1.91 0.23 -6.15
CA GLY A 290 0.92 0.85 -5.26
C GLY A 290 1.12 2.36 -5.13
N LEU A 291 2.37 2.82 -5.12
CA LEU A 291 2.68 4.26 -5.13
C LEU A 291 2.20 4.95 -6.41
N SER A 292 2.37 4.32 -7.57
CA SER A 292 1.87 4.86 -8.86
C SER A 292 0.36 5.01 -8.86
N LEU A 293 -0.38 4.09 -8.21
CA LEU A 293 -1.83 4.25 -8.02
C LEU A 293 -2.15 5.45 -7.14
N SER A 294 -1.47 5.61 -5.99
CA SER A 294 -1.63 6.78 -5.12
C SER A 294 -1.37 8.08 -5.89
N ASN A 295 -0.25 8.16 -6.60
CA ASN A 295 0.11 9.34 -7.38
C ASN A 295 -0.92 9.63 -8.49
N ALA A 296 -1.43 8.60 -9.15
CA ALA A 296 -2.43 8.75 -10.21
C ALA A 296 -3.78 9.24 -9.65
N ILE A 297 -4.21 8.74 -8.49
CA ILE A 297 -5.43 9.20 -7.81
C ILE A 297 -5.31 10.67 -7.43
N HIS A 298 -4.20 11.07 -6.81
CA HIS A 298 -3.93 12.47 -6.45
C HIS A 298 -3.94 13.36 -7.69
N LEU A 299 -3.15 13.02 -8.72
CA LEU A 299 -3.02 13.84 -9.91
C LEU A 299 -4.36 13.97 -10.64
N SER A 300 -5.14 12.89 -10.73
CA SER A 300 -6.48 12.91 -11.31
C SER A 300 -7.42 13.85 -10.56
N SER A 301 -7.37 13.85 -9.22
CA SER A 301 -8.14 14.77 -8.38
C SER A 301 -7.68 16.21 -8.57
N TRP A 302 -6.37 16.47 -8.54
CA TRP A 302 -5.81 17.82 -8.69
C TRP A 302 -6.10 18.47 -10.04
N LEU A 303 -6.13 17.65 -11.12
CA LEU A 303 -6.41 18.11 -12.49
C LEU A 303 -7.88 18.00 -12.87
N ASP A 304 -8.73 17.50 -11.99
CA ASP A 304 -10.16 17.26 -12.17
C ASP A 304 -10.49 16.49 -13.48
N ARG A 305 -9.71 15.46 -13.79
CA ARG A 305 -9.91 14.63 -15.00
C ARG A 305 -9.48 13.18 -14.82
N THR A 306 -10.02 12.30 -15.67
CA THR A 306 -9.54 10.92 -15.80
C THR A 306 -8.14 10.92 -16.41
N LEU A 307 -7.25 10.07 -15.87
CA LEU A 307 -5.87 9.89 -16.34
C LEU A 307 -5.60 8.43 -16.70
N GLU A 308 -4.72 8.24 -17.67
CA GLU A 308 -4.11 6.94 -17.95
C GLU A 308 -2.99 6.63 -16.94
N ILE A 309 -2.74 5.35 -16.67
CA ILE A 309 -1.68 4.87 -15.79
C ILE A 309 -0.67 4.09 -16.67
N PRO A 310 0.64 4.39 -16.54
CA PRO A 310 1.28 5.34 -15.62
C PRO A 310 1.04 6.80 -16.00
N VAL A 311 0.96 7.66 -14.99
CA VAL A 311 0.85 9.11 -15.20
C VAL A 311 2.20 9.74 -15.51
N ASP A 312 2.17 10.96 -16.07
CA ASP A 312 3.37 11.77 -16.24
C ASP A 312 3.98 12.12 -14.87
N GLU A 313 5.15 11.55 -14.59
CA GLU A 313 5.85 11.69 -13.30
C GLU A 313 6.35 13.12 -13.06
N ASP A 314 6.74 13.85 -14.11
CA ASP A 314 7.21 15.23 -13.99
C ASP A 314 6.03 16.17 -13.72
N LEU A 315 4.88 15.95 -14.36
CA LEU A 315 3.65 16.68 -14.07
C LEU A 315 3.19 16.41 -12.62
N PHE A 316 3.24 15.16 -12.16
CA PHE A 316 2.93 14.85 -10.77
C PHE A 316 3.83 15.62 -9.81
N LEU A 317 5.15 15.61 -10.05
CA LEU A 317 6.11 16.31 -9.21
C LEU A 317 5.88 17.83 -9.19
N GLN A 318 5.56 18.44 -10.34
CA GLN A 318 5.22 19.86 -10.42
C GLN A 318 4.00 20.21 -9.57
N GLU A 319 2.94 19.40 -9.62
CA GLU A 319 1.73 19.62 -8.81
C GLU A 319 1.97 19.37 -7.31
N LEU A 320 2.79 18.38 -6.97
CA LEU A 320 3.21 18.14 -5.59
C LEU A 320 4.06 19.30 -5.06
N ASP A 321 5.00 19.82 -5.85
CA ASP A 321 5.89 20.91 -5.43
C ASP A 321 5.12 22.23 -5.19
N LYS A 322 4.04 22.50 -5.94
CA LYS A 322 3.14 23.63 -5.64
C LYS A 322 2.52 23.50 -4.23
N ARG A 323 2.14 22.28 -3.83
CA ARG A 323 1.58 22.01 -2.49
C ARG A 323 2.64 22.06 -1.41
N ARG A 324 3.81 21.50 -1.66
CA ARG A 324 4.97 21.56 -0.74
C ARG A 324 5.39 22.99 -0.45
N ALA A 325 5.42 23.86 -1.46
CA ALA A 325 5.78 25.28 -1.32
C ALA A 325 4.80 26.06 -0.42
N ASN A 326 3.55 25.62 -0.35
CA ASN A 326 2.50 26.22 0.49
C ASN A 326 2.24 25.43 1.79
N SER A 327 3.06 24.41 2.06
CA SER A 327 2.86 23.52 3.20
C SER A 327 3.00 24.24 4.53
N ARG A 328 2.10 23.94 5.46
CA ARG A 328 2.06 24.57 6.78
C ARG A 328 3.19 24.06 7.66
N VAL A 329 3.86 24.97 8.35
CA VAL A 329 4.77 24.60 9.44
C VAL A 329 3.95 24.45 10.72
N LYS A 330 3.92 23.25 11.29
CA LYS A 330 3.24 23.01 12.57
C LYS A 330 3.95 23.74 13.69
N LYS A 331 3.23 24.67 14.35
CA LYS A 331 3.75 25.51 15.44
C LYS A 331 3.86 24.79 16.78
N GLN A 332 3.05 23.76 16.97
CA GLN A 332 3.06 22.93 18.18
C GLN A 332 3.03 21.46 17.76
N VAL A 333 3.89 20.67 18.37
CA VAL A 333 3.97 19.22 18.16
C VAL A 333 3.85 18.57 19.52
N GLU A 334 2.81 17.79 19.72
CA GLU A 334 2.66 16.98 20.93
C GLU A 334 3.50 15.71 20.80
N SER A 335 4.36 15.45 21.78
CA SER A 335 5.08 14.17 21.84
C SER A 335 4.17 13.13 22.51
N VAL A 336 3.35 12.48 21.70
CA VAL A 336 2.47 11.40 22.16
C VAL A 336 3.05 10.05 21.71
N VAL A 337 3.16 9.12 22.64
CA VAL A 337 3.42 7.72 22.33
C VAL A 337 2.06 7.03 22.33
N PHE A 338 1.58 6.66 21.15
CA PHE A 338 0.32 5.92 21.01
C PHE A 338 0.56 4.43 21.25
N ASP A 339 -0.42 3.79 21.90
CA ASP A 339 -0.56 2.35 21.80
C ASP A 339 -0.96 2.01 20.36
N THR A 340 -0.19 1.14 19.72
CA THR A 340 -0.38 0.76 18.32
C THR A 340 -1.23 -0.51 18.16
N GLU A 341 -1.69 -1.14 19.25
CA GLU A 341 -2.49 -2.38 19.17
C GLU A 341 -3.81 -2.23 18.40
N GLY A 342 -4.33 -1.01 18.26
CA GLY A 342 -5.52 -0.70 17.46
C GLY A 342 -5.25 -0.05 16.11
N SER A 343 -3.98 0.07 15.69
CA SER A 343 -3.62 0.87 14.50
C SER A 343 -3.85 0.16 13.17
N TYR A 344 -3.98 -1.17 13.19
CA TYR A 344 -4.29 -1.99 12.03
C TYR A 344 -5.74 -2.45 12.16
N GLY A 345 -6.60 -2.11 11.21
CA GLY A 345 -8.04 -2.42 11.20
C GLY A 345 -8.40 -3.92 11.13
N ASN A 346 -7.55 -4.77 11.67
CA ASN A 346 -7.70 -6.22 11.70
C ASN A 346 -7.80 -6.68 13.17
N LYS A 347 -8.99 -6.59 13.75
CA LYS A 347 -9.40 -7.45 14.86
C LYS A 347 -10.61 -8.26 14.42
#